data_a6316dd19b01455a086e8119840626f6
#
_entry.id   a6316dd19b01455a086e8119840626f6
#
_cell.length_a   1.000
_cell.length_b   1.000
_cell.length_c   1.000
_cell.angle_alpha   90.00
_cell.angle_beta   90.00
_cell.angle_gamma   90.00
#
_symmetry.space_group_name_H-M   'P 1'
#
loop_
_entity.id
_entity.type
_entity.pdbx_description
1 polymer ?
#
loop_
_entity_poly.entity_id
_entity_poly.type
_entity_poly.pdbx_seq_one_letter_code
_entity_poly.pdbx_strand_id
1 'polypeptide(L)'
;MVSFILPGNSATGGFNVANSLRFNNDSSDNLSRTPSSSSNRRTFTFSTWFKLSGTDGALISAGTDISNGPLFIIDMLSGSNIGILRVEDTVGGNNVINLRPTRKLRDYTSWYHLCVAIDTTQGTASNRVKLYINGTQETSFGTADYPNQNLELSMNQNHITRIGTRATSPSGKYFDGYMCETVLVDGSQLAPDQFGEFDEDSGIWKPIDVSGLTFGTNGFYLPFENSGALGQDDSGNGNNFTVNNLTSIDQSIDTCTNNFCTLNPLDNSQGVSFALAQGNLELNDIGSGDDDHGLRATFGVSSGKWYYEQKQHEAAGTVGLVGSDVRLVSDLENQTTSFHRLVGSNGSGSSIVYWSNGTFVNSSSLQGWAAGDIIGVALDMDNGKLFFSINGVFKGFNNSSSDPVNGTNANFTDIPTDGTFAMPYIGKRGTASPQASINFGSPSFAISSGNSDGNGYGNFEYAVPSSYYSLCTKNLAEYG
;
A
#
# COMPACT_ATOMS: atom_id res chain seq x y z
N MET A 1 18.75 -13.68 -15.00
CA MET A 1 18.55 -13.83 -13.56
C MET A 1 17.93 -12.53 -13.08
N VAL A 2 16.62 -12.48 -12.94
CA VAL A 2 15.93 -11.33 -12.38
C VAL A 2 16.04 -11.48 -10.87
N SER A 3 16.90 -10.70 -10.25
CA SER A 3 17.01 -10.66 -8.79
C SER A 3 15.76 -9.97 -8.28
N PHE A 4 14.84 -10.70 -7.69
CA PHE A 4 13.77 -10.10 -6.90
C PHE A 4 14.41 -9.50 -5.66
N ILE A 5 14.47 -8.19 -5.63
CA ILE A 5 14.77 -7.46 -4.39
C ILE A 5 13.49 -7.57 -3.57
N LEU A 6 13.52 -8.37 -2.52
CA LEU A 6 12.52 -8.26 -1.45
C LEU A 6 12.48 -6.79 -1.05
N PRO A 7 11.31 -6.14 -1.02
CA PRO A 7 11.21 -4.76 -0.57
C PRO A 7 11.59 -4.73 0.91
N GLY A 8 12.88 -4.51 1.16
CA GLY A 8 13.47 -4.65 2.46
C GLY A 8 13.27 -3.40 3.31
N ASN A 9 12.15 -3.30 4.01
CA ASN A 9 11.96 -2.36 5.11
C ASN A 9 11.85 -3.06 6.47
N SER A 10 12.18 -4.34 6.56
CA SER A 10 12.17 -5.06 7.82
C SER A 10 13.59 -5.21 8.37
N ALA A 11 14.16 -4.12 8.88
CA ALA A 11 15.24 -4.24 9.83
C ALA A 11 14.70 -4.91 11.11
N THR A 12 15.32 -5.98 11.54
CA THR A 12 14.96 -6.67 12.78
C THR A 12 15.42 -5.84 13.99
N GLY A 13 14.48 -5.49 14.87
CA GLY A 13 14.74 -4.69 16.07
C GLY A 13 14.60 -3.18 15.85
N GLY A 14 14.41 -2.43 16.92
CA GLY A 14 14.17 -1.00 16.91
C GLY A 14 12.71 -0.63 17.15
N PHE A 15 12.35 0.61 16.81
CA PHE A 15 10.99 1.14 16.95
C PHE A 15 10.03 0.40 15.99
N ASN A 16 8.89 -0.05 16.51
CA ASN A 16 7.88 -0.76 15.73
C ASN A 16 6.67 0.15 15.51
N VAL A 17 6.37 0.46 14.26
CA VAL A 17 5.17 1.20 13.87
C VAL A 17 3.99 0.24 13.83
N ALA A 18 3.00 0.48 14.68
CA ALA A 18 1.87 -0.43 14.85
C ALA A 18 0.85 -0.31 13.71
N ASN A 19 0.56 0.91 13.29
CA ASN A 19 -0.48 1.18 12.31
C ASN A 19 -0.08 2.20 11.26
N SER A 20 -0.77 2.14 10.13
CA SER A 20 -0.85 3.18 9.13
C SER A 20 -2.30 3.54 8.84
N LEU A 21 -2.52 4.62 8.11
CA LEU A 21 -3.82 4.99 7.57
C LEU A 21 -3.81 4.82 6.06
N ARG A 22 -4.77 4.05 5.54
CA ARG A 22 -4.99 3.85 4.12
C ARG A 22 -5.92 4.94 3.61
N PHE A 23 -5.51 5.62 2.56
CA PHE A 23 -6.29 6.62 1.83
C PHE A 23 -6.72 6.05 0.49
N ASN A 24 -7.97 6.28 0.12
CA ASN A 24 -8.53 5.89 -1.15
C ASN A 24 -9.04 7.13 -1.91
N ASN A 25 -8.53 7.32 -3.10
CA ASN A 25 -8.92 8.43 -3.98
C ASN A 25 -10.40 8.38 -4.36
N ASP A 26 -10.94 7.18 -4.61
CA ASP A 26 -12.31 6.99 -5.07
C ASP A 26 -13.36 7.41 -4.01
N SER A 27 -13.03 7.24 -2.73
CA SER A 27 -13.85 7.70 -1.59
C SER A 27 -13.57 9.14 -1.17
N SER A 28 -12.53 9.77 -1.74
CA SER A 28 -12.11 11.13 -1.37
C SER A 28 -11.65 11.25 0.09
N ASP A 29 -10.90 10.27 0.55
CA ASP A 29 -10.43 10.16 1.92
C ASP A 29 -9.44 11.26 2.27
N ASN A 30 -9.64 11.89 3.43
CA ASN A 30 -8.72 12.88 3.93
C ASN A 30 -8.92 13.21 5.41
N LEU A 31 -7.90 13.82 6.01
CA LEU A 31 -7.99 14.45 7.32
C LEU A 31 -7.90 15.97 7.14
N SER A 32 -8.61 16.73 7.97
CA SER A 32 -8.61 18.20 7.89
C SER A 32 -8.60 18.88 9.25
N ARG A 33 -7.88 19.99 9.35
CA ARG A 33 -7.80 20.82 10.52
C ARG A 33 -7.60 22.28 10.14
N THR A 34 -8.17 23.22 10.89
CA THR A 34 -7.84 24.65 10.76
C THR A 34 -7.19 25.09 12.07
N PRO A 35 -5.92 25.51 12.06
CA PRO A 35 -5.28 26.09 13.26
C PRO A 35 -6.05 27.28 13.80
N SER A 36 -6.16 27.40 15.12
CA SER A 36 -6.86 28.54 15.76
C SER A 36 -6.15 29.88 15.56
N SER A 37 -4.84 29.84 15.35
CA SER A 37 -3.98 31.02 15.09
C SER A 37 -2.79 30.62 14.24
N SER A 38 -2.21 31.59 13.54
CA SER A 38 -0.94 31.42 12.86
C SER A 38 0.20 31.27 13.87
N SER A 39 1.21 30.49 13.49
CA SER A 39 2.43 30.27 14.28
C SER A 39 3.69 30.54 13.43
N ASN A 40 4.73 29.71 13.54
CA ASN A 40 5.96 29.94 12.79
C ASN A 40 5.79 29.52 11.32
N ARG A 41 5.73 30.51 10.44
CA ARG A 41 5.56 30.34 9.00
C ARG A 41 6.88 30.34 8.22
N ARG A 42 7.99 30.53 8.91
CA ARG A 42 9.34 30.59 8.30
C ARG A 42 10.15 29.34 8.55
N THR A 43 9.89 28.66 9.67
CA THR A 43 10.67 27.51 10.11
C THR A 43 9.73 26.40 10.54
N PHE A 44 9.81 25.24 9.88
CA PHE A 44 9.03 24.03 10.21
C PHE A 44 9.59 22.82 9.48
N THR A 45 9.22 21.63 9.94
CA THR A 45 9.58 20.35 9.28
C THR A 45 8.35 19.46 9.17
N PHE A 46 8.09 18.94 7.99
CA PHE A 46 7.11 17.89 7.74
C PHE A 46 7.83 16.57 7.48
N SER A 47 7.39 15.51 8.16
CA SER A 47 7.91 14.16 7.99
C SER A 47 6.76 13.16 7.93
N THR A 48 6.86 12.16 7.05
CA THR A 48 5.90 11.05 6.98
C THR A 48 6.52 9.84 6.27
N TRP A 49 6.12 8.66 6.69
CA TRP A 49 6.31 7.46 5.89
C TRP A 49 5.08 7.25 5.02
N PHE A 50 5.27 6.86 3.76
CA PHE A 50 4.17 6.63 2.85
C PHE A 50 4.48 5.48 1.87
N LYS A 51 3.42 4.80 1.44
CA LYS A 51 3.45 3.76 0.38
C LYS A 51 2.44 4.16 -0.67
N LEU A 52 2.85 4.12 -1.94
CA LEU A 52 2.01 4.53 -3.07
C LEU A 52 1.08 3.39 -3.50
N SER A 53 -0.14 3.73 -3.89
CA SER A 53 -1.06 2.84 -4.62
C SER A 53 -1.49 3.48 -5.94
N GLY A 54 -1.58 4.80 -5.97
CA GLY A 54 -1.90 5.59 -7.13
C GLY A 54 -0.72 6.37 -7.70
N THR A 55 -0.95 7.07 -8.78
CA THR A 55 0.09 7.80 -9.52
C THR A 55 0.24 9.26 -9.13
N ASP A 56 -0.76 9.84 -8.45
CA ASP A 56 -0.75 11.23 -7.98
C ASP A 56 -1.50 11.39 -6.65
N GLY A 57 -1.48 12.59 -6.09
CA GLY A 57 -2.17 12.92 -4.85
C GLY A 57 -1.31 13.74 -3.90
N ALA A 58 -1.95 14.50 -3.04
CA ALA A 58 -1.27 15.32 -2.05
C ALA A 58 -1.11 14.59 -0.72
N LEU A 59 0.11 14.56 -0.20
CA LEU A 59 0.41 14.05 1.14
C LEU A 59 -0.07 15.04 2.21
N ILE A 60 0.31 16.31 2.06
CA ILE A 60 -0.13 17.40 2.92
C ILE A 60 -0.34 18.68 2.12
N SER A 61 -1.30 19.48 2.53
CA SER A 61 -1.48 20.83 1.99
C SER A 61 -2.06 21.77 3.03
N ALA A 62 -1.80 23.09 2.89
CA ALA A 62 -2.37 24.13 3.73
C ALA A 62 -2.66 25.39 2.87
N GLY A 63 -3.87 25.92 2.94
CA GLY A 63 -4.19 27.12 2.17
C GLY A 63 -5.68 27.32 1.88
N THR A 64 -5.98 28.26 0.97
CA THR A 64 -7.35 28.66 0.63
C THR A 64 -7.67 28.62 -0.85
N ASP A 65 -6.71 28.85 -1.74
CA ASP A 65 -6.95 28.96 -3.18
C ASP A 65 -5.69 28.53 -3.98
N ILE A 66 -5.91 27.72 -5.00
CA ILE A 66 -4.85 27.22 -5.88
C ILE A 66 -4.29 28.30 -6.81
N SER A 67 -5.08 29.30 -7.18
CA SER A 67 -4.74 30.26 -8.24
C SER A 67 -4.22 31.58 -7.71
N ASN A 68 -4.78 32.08 -6.62
CA ASN A 68 -4.48 33.43 -6.12
C ASN A 68 -4.25 33.48 -4.61
N GLY A 69 -4.59 32.41 -3.87
CA GLY A 69 -4.47 32.36 -2.44
C GLY A 69 -3.16 31.75 -1.96
N PRO A 70 -2.93 31.74 -0.65
CA PRO A 70 -1.85 30.95 -0.09
C PRO A 70 -2.15 29.47 -0.28
N LEU A 71 -1.17 28.72 -0.79
CA LEU A 71 -1.23 27.27 -0.88
C LEU A 71 0.15 26.64 -0.75
N PHE A 72 0.41 26.00 0.37
CA PHE A 72 1.51 25.05 0.51
C PHE A 72 1.00 23.65 0.17
N ILE A 73 1.79 22.89 -0.60
CA ILE A 73 1.46 21.50 -0.95
C ILE A 73 2.71 20.66 -1.14
N ILE A 74 2.67 19.44 -0.63
CA ILE A 74 3.58 18.35 -0.98
C ILE A 74 2.74 17.27 -1.65
N ASP A 75 2.99 17.00 -2.93
CA ASP A 75 2.20 16.06 -3.73
C ASP A 75 3.05 15.22 -4.69
N MET A 76 2.46 14.13 -5.14
CA MET A 76 2.93 13.35 -6.28
C MET A 76 2.32 13.91 -7.56
N LEU A 77 3.11 14.01 -8.61
CA LEU A 77 2.68 14.55 -9.89
C LEU A 77 2.19 13.46 -10.85
N SER A 78 1.14 13.78 -11.61
CA SER A 78 0.53 12.92 -12.63
C SER A 78 1.08 13.18 -14.05
N GLY A 79 0.56 12.43 -15.02
CA GLY A 79 0.85 12.58 -16.45
C GLY A 79 2.31 12.27 -16.79
N SER A 80 2.97 13.12 -17.56
CA SER A 80 4.39 12.95 -17.94
C SER A 80 5.36 12.99 -16.75
N ASN A 81 4.91 13.50 -15.60
CA ASN A 81 5.67 13.66 -14.38
C ASN A 81 5.40 12.56 -13.33
N ILE A 82 4.72 11.47 -13.69
CA ILE A 82 4.43 10.35 -12.76
C ILE A 82 5.68 9.94 -11.99
N GLY A 83 5.52 9.80 -10.67
CA GLY A 83 6.57 9.41 -9.74
C GLY A 83 7.46 10.56 -9.27
N ILE A 84 7.24 11.80 -9.72
CA ILE A 84 7.96 12.96 -9.21
C ILE A 84 7.21 13.54 -8.01
N LEU A 85 7.89 13.64 -6.87
CA LEU A 85 7.42 14.40 -5.73
C LEU A 85 7.61 15.90 -6.00
N ARG A 86 6.66 16.72 -5.54
CA ARG A 86 6.77 18.18 -5.62
C ARG A 86 6.56 18.81 -4.25
N VAL A 87 7.36 19.79 -3.92
CA VAL A 87 7.12 20.76 -2.84
C VAL A 87 6.83 22.10 -3.48
N GLU A 88 5.64 22.65 -3.24
CA GLU A 88 5.22 23.93 -3.84
C GLU A 88 4.59 24.82 -2.77
N ASP A 89 4.85 26.13 -2.86
CA ASP A 89 4.11 27.13 -2.08
C ASP A 89 3.81 28.35 -2.96
N THR A 90 2.55 28.78 -2.91
CA THR A 90 2.06 29.98 -3.58
C THR A 90 1.65 31.02 -2.53
N VAL A 91 2.28 32.18 -2.57
CA VAL A 91 2.01 33.30 -1.66
C VAL A 91 1.67 34.55 -2.48
N GLY A 92 0.49 35.13 -2.25
CA GLY A 92 0.03 36.32 -2.97
C GLY A 92 -0.05 36.11 -4.51
N GLY A 93 -0.45 34.93 -4.96
CA GLY A 93 -0.55 34.56 -6.36
C GLY A 93 0.80 34.24 -7.05
N ASN A 94 1.91 34.29 -6.31
CA ASN A 94 3.24 33.96 -6.84
C ASN A 94 3.67 32.58 -6.31
N ASN A 95 4.18 31.74 -7.20
CA ASN A 95 4.82 30.49 -6.82
C ASN A 95 6.21 30.83 -6.25
N VAL A 96 6.37 30.65 -4.92
CA VAL A 96 7.57 31.03 -4.17
C VAL A 96 8.46 29.83 -3.82
N ILE A 97 7.91 28.63 -3.85
CA ILE A 97 8.63 27.35 -3.78
C ILE A 97 8.13 26.48 -4.93
N ASN A 98 9.05 25.89 -5.68
CA ASN A 98 8.76 24.82 -6.62
C ASN A 98 10.00 23.92 -6.74
N LEU A 99 10.03 22.89 -5.91
CA LEU A 99 11.11 21.90 -5.92
C LEU A 99 10.58 20.58 -6.47
N ARG A 100 11.22 20.09 -7.51
CA ARG A 100 10.94 18.81 -8.18
C ARG A 100 12.24 18.05 -8.37
N PRO A 101 12.54 17.05 -7.52
CA PRO A 101 13.73 16.24 -7.70
C PRO A 101 13.67 15.47 -9.03
N THR A 102 14.83 15.10 -9.55
CA THR A 102 14.93 14.26 -10.75
C THR A 102 14.61 12.80 -10.45
N ARG A 103 14.67 12.40 -9.17
CA ARG A 103 14.29 11.07 -8.68
C ARG A 103 12.82 10.82 -8.94
N LYS A 104 12.52 9.61 -9.42
CA LYS A 104 11.14 9.14 -9.58
C LYS A 104 10.85 8.01 -8.60
N LEU A 105 9.82 8.19 -7.79
CA LEU A 105 9.28 7.17 -6.88
C LEU A 105 8.27 6.35 -7.68
N ARG A 106 8.62 5.12 -8.04
CA ARG A 106 7.82 4.26 -8.94
C ARG A 106 7.54 2.88 -8.36
N ASP A 107 8.09 2.60 -7.21
CA ASP A 107 7.90 1.33 -6.54
C ASP A 107 6.64 1.41 -5.66
N TYR A 108 5.60 0.70 -6.07
CA TYR A 108 4.34 0.57 -5.33
C TYR A 108 4.41 -0.52 -4.25
N THR A 109 5.55 -1.20 -4.13
CA THR A 109 5.73 -2.30 -3.19
C THR A 109 6.40 -1.86 -1.89
N SER A 110 7.07 -0.70 -1.91
CA SER A 110 7.95 -0.24 -0.83
C SER A 110 7.39 1.00 -0.12
N TRP A 111 7.72 1.11 1.14
CA TRP A 111 7.54 2.31 1.93
C TRP A 111 8.68 3.31 1.65
N TYR A 112 8.31 4.58 1.57
CA TYR A 112 9.23 5.71 1.48
C TYR A 112 9.12 6.58 2.71
N HIS A 113 10.23 7.09 3.21
CA HIS A 113 10.25 8.17 4.19
C HIS A 113 10.52 9.49 3.50
N LEU A 114 9.68 10.48 3.75
CA LEU A 114 9.82 11.86 3.32
C LEU A 114 10.11 12.75 4.51
N CYS A 115 11.13 13.61 4.40
CA CYS A 115 11.35 14.72 5.31
C CYS A 115 11.57 16.00 4.49
N VAL A 116 10.75 17.03 4.74
CA VAL A 116 10.86 18.37 4.15
C VAL A 116 11.11 19.36 5.26
N ALA A 117 12.34 19.88 5.33
CA ALA A 117 12.81 20.77 6.38
C ALA A 117 12.98 22.18 5.85
N ILE A 118 12.28 23.15 6.42
CA ILE A 118 12.15 24.51 5.93
C ILE A 118 12.65 25.51 6.99
N ASP A 119 13.49 26.46 6.54
CA ASP A 119 13.89 27.65 7.29
C ASP A 119 14.20 28.79 6.32
N THR A 120 13.25 29.65 6.07
CA THR A 120 13.41 30.77 5.14
C THR A 120 14.39 31.84 5.63
N THR A 121 14.81 31.80 6.90
CA THR A 121 15.78 32.79 7.45
C THR A 121 17.20 32.54 6.98
N GLN A 122 17.49 31.37 6.40
CA GLN A 122 18.81 31.00 5.91
C GLN A 122 19.30 31.92 4.81
N GLY A 123 20.59 32.31 4.88
CA GLY A 123 21.22 33.17 3.87
C GLY A 123 21.30 32.51 2.48
N THR A 124 21.64 31.24 2.44
CA THR A 124 21.76 30.45 1.20
C THR A 124 20.41 29.89 0.78
N ALA A 125 20.00 30.12 -0.46
CA ALA A 125 18.68 29.73 -0.96
C ALA A 125 18.41 28.23 -0.80
N SER A 126 19.34 27.35 -1.17
CA SER A 126 19.20 25.90 -1.07
C SER A 126 19.15 25.37 0.37
N ASN A 127 19.52 26.17 1.38
CA ASN A 127 19.36 25.82 2.78
C ASN A 127 17.99 26.18 3.34
N ARG A 128 17.18 26.97 2.61
CA ARG A 128 15.83 27.38 3.06
C ARG A 128 14.81 26.27 2.95
N VAL A 129 15.00 25.37 1.98
CA VAL A 129 14.15 24.18 1.82
C VAL A 129 15.05 23.00 1.50
N LYS A 130 15.05 21.99 2.36
CA LYS A 130 15.78 20.73 2.20
C LYS A 130 14.79 19.60 2.10
N LEU A 131 14.99 18.75 1.11
CA LEU A 131 14.16 17.56 0.84
C LEU A 131 15.00 16.30 1.03
N TYR A 132 14.45 15.34 1.79
CA TYR A 132 15.11 14.06 2.03
C TYR A 132 14.16 12.91 1.71
N ILE A 133 14.70 11.87 1.06
CA ILE A 133 14.02 10.60 0.82
C ILE A 133 14.85 9.48 1.46
N ASN A 134 14.22 8.71 2.34
CA ASN A 134 14.86 7.62 3.09
C ASN A 134 16.19 8.07 3.72
N GLY A 135 16.15 9.17 4.48
CA GLY A 135 17.30 9.74 5.17
C GLY A 135 18.32 10.47 4.29
N THR A 136 18.23 10.35 2.97
CA THR A 136 19.21 10.93 2.03
C THR A 136 18.68 12.23 1.43
N GLN A 137 19.50 13.31 1.47
CA GLN A 137 19.13 14.60 0.91
C GLN A 137 19.09 14.56 -0.62
N GLU A 138 18.00 15.06 -1.19
CA GLU A 138 17.89 15.30 -2.63
C GLU A 138 18.69 16.55 -3.00
N THR A 139 19.61 16.41 -3.95
CA THR A 139 20.47 17.49 -4.45
C THR A 139 20.33 17.70 -5.95
N SER A 140 19.66 16.80 -6.65
CA SER A 140 19.42 16.87 -8.10
C SER A 140 17.94 17.20 -8.36
N PHE A 141 17.70 18.35 -8.97
CA PHE A 141 16.35 18.86 -9.23
C PHE A 141 16.16 19.17 -10.71
N GLY A 142 14.99 18.80 -11.25
CA GLY A 142 14.52 19.27 -12.55
C GLY A 142 13.96 20.68 -12.48
N THR A 143 13.43 21.09 -11.31
CA THR A 143 13.00 22.46 -10.99
C THR A 143 13.44 22.75 -9.56
N ALA A 144 14.03 23.92 -9.31
CA ALA A 144 14.60 24.30 -8.02
C ALA A 144 14.38 25.80 -7.71
N ASP A 145 13.12 26.19 -7.49
CA ASP A 145 12.77 27.55 -7.07
C ASP A 145 12.66 27.61 -5.54
N TYR A 146 13.48 28.43 -4.93
CA TYR A 146 13.55 28.60 -3.47
C TYR A 146 12.93 29.94 -3.04
N PRO A 147 12.30 30.01 -1.86
CA PRO A 147 11.66 31.22 -1.37
C PRO A 147 12.71 32.32 -1.09
N ASN A 148 12.28 33.59 -1.13
CA ASN A 148 13.11 34.70 -0.67
C ASN A 148 13.45 34.53 0.83
N GLN A 149 14.58 35.10 1.24
CA GLN A 149 14.98 35.11 2.63
C GLN A 149 13.94 35.83 3.50
N ASN A 150 13.63 35.23 4.67
CA ASN A 150 12.63 35.70 5.63
C ASN A 150 11.18 35.72 5.11
N LEU A 151 10.88 35.09 3.98
CA LEU A 151 9.52 34.99 3.49
C LEU A 151 8.67 34.15 4.43
N GLU A 152 7.46 34.61 4.73
CA GLU A 152 6.45 33.86 5.45
C GLU A 152 5.63 33.00 4.46
N LEU A 153 5.64 31.70 4.69
CA LEU A 153 5.02 30.70 3.86
C LEU A 153 3.54 30.45 4.21
N SER A 154 2.87 29.62 3.42
CA SER A 154 1.44 29.32 3.58
C SER A 154 1.14 28.30 4.68
N MET A 155 2.10 27.45 5.05
CA MET A 155 1.96 26.53 6.19
C MET A 155 1.91 27.31 7.51
N ASN A 156 1.28 26.74 8.52
CA ASN A 156 1.11 27.28 9.86
C ASN A 156 0.33 28.61 9.93
N GLN A 157 -0.46 28.92 8.90
CA GLN A 157 -1.46 29.99 8.96
C GLN A 157 -2.79 29.46 9.54
N ASN A 158 -3.67 30.41 9.93
CA ASN A 158 -5.05 30.12 10.26
C ASN A 158 -5.86 29.82 8.98
N HIS A 159 -5.44 28.78 8.25
CA HIS A 159 -6.08 28.23 7.06
C HIS A 159 -6.20 26.73 7.17
N ILE A 160 -7.11 26.14 6.41
CA ILE A 160 -7.29 24.70 6.46
C ILE A 160 -6.01 23.96 6.04
N THR A 161 -5.60 23.02 6.87
CA THR A 161 -4.55 22.03 6.59
C THR A 161 -5.20 20.69 6.34
N ARG A 162 -4.77 19.98 5.32
CA ARG A 162 -5.30 18.65 4.95
C ARG A 162 -4.16 17.64 4.77
N ILE A 163 -4.41 16.43 5.22
CA ILE A 163 -3.59 15.24 4.93
C ILE A 163 -4.39 14.39 3.94
N GLY A 164 -3.73 13.88 2.90
CA GLY A 164 -4.34 13.01 1.89
C GLY A 164 -5.07 13.77 0.78
N THR A 165 -5.07 15.11 0.76
CA THR A 165 -5.66 15.87 -0.35
C THR A 165 -5.18 17.31 -0.39
N ARG A 166 -5.51 18.02 -1.49
CA ARG A 166 -5.24 19.46 -1.63
C ARG A 166 -6.25 20.30 -0.84
N ALA A 167 -5.79 21.33 -0.15
CA ALA A 167 -6.60 22.16 0.74
C ALA A 167 -7.72 22.94 0.05
N THR A 168 -7.61 23.22 -1.24
CA THR A 168 -8.40 24.24 -1.92
C THR A 168 -9.48 23.74 -2.86
N SER A 169 -9.57 22.45 -3.14
CA SER A 169 -10.56 21.94 -4.08
C SER A 169 -10.97 20.52 -3.74
N PRO A 170 -12.28 20.24 -3.74
CA PRO A 170 -12.76 18.87 -3.66
C PRO A 170 -12.51 18.08 -4.95
N SER A 171 -12.08 18.71 -6.03
CA SER A 171 -11.91 18.07 -7.34
C SER A 171 -10.46 17.74 -7.65
N GLY A 172 -9.94 16.65 -7.08
CA GLY A 172 -8.68 16.07 -7.50
C GLY A 172 -7.50 16.34 -6.55
N LYS A 173 -6.49 15.49 -6.63
CA LYS A 173 -5.33 15.40 -5.76
C LYS A 173 -5.59 14.66 -4.44
N TYR A 174 -6.61 13.81 -4.40
CA TYR A 174 -6.71 12.83 -3.32
C TYR A 174 -5.59 11.82 -3.44
N PHE A 175 -4.93 11.56 -2.32
CA PHE A 175 -3.87 10.58 -2.23
C PHE A 175 -4.46 9.17 -2.26
N ASP A 176 -3.76 8.26 -2.93
CA ASP A 176 -4.10 6.86 -2.98
C ASP A 176 -2.89 6.06 -2.49
N GLY A 177 -3.01 5.46 -1.32
CA GLY A 177 -1.90 4.79 -0.64
C GLY A 177 -2.00 4.80 0.87
N TYR A 178 -0.87 4.64 1.52
CA TYR A 178 -0.78 4.53 2.97
C TYR A 178 0.15 5.60 3.54
N MET A 179 -0.14 6.09 4.74
CA MET A 179 0.76 6.94 5.53
C MET A 179 0.88 6.41 6.95
N CYS A 180 2.05 6.53 7.55
CA CYS A 180 2.26 6.33 8.98
C CYS A 180 3.29 7.32 9.52
N GLU A 181 3.37 7.48 10.82
CA GLU A 181 4.31 8.40 11.47
C GLU A 181 4.31 9.78 10.83
N THR A 182 3.11 10.38 10.71
CA THR A 182 2.95 11.68 10.05
C THR A 182 3.10 12.82 11.05
N VAL A 183 4.13 13.63 10.86
CA VAL A 183 4.62 14.63 11.81
C VAL A 183 4.73 15.99 11.16
N LEU A 184 4.29 17.04 11.88
CA LEU A 184 4.69 18.42 11.62
C LEU A 184 5.35 18.99 12.87
N VAL A 185 6.57 19.48 12.74
CA VAL A 185 7.27 20.23 13.77
C VAL A 185 7.23 21.72 13.40
N ASP A 186 6.55 22.52 14.21
CA ASP A 186 6.40 23.96 14.06
C ASP A 186 7.51 24.68 14.81
N GLY A 187 8.31 25.48 14.11
CA GLY A 187 9.38 26.30 14.69
C GLY A 187 10.80 25.75 14.54
N SER A 188 10.99 24.57 13.94
CA SER A 188 12.32 23.98 13.77
C SER A 188 12.53 23.37 12.39
N GLN A 189 13.72 23.62 11.81
CA GLN A 189 14.24 22.90 10.63
C GLN A 189 15.06 21.71 11.13
N LEU A 190 14.43 20.53 11.21
CA LEU A 190 15.06 19.31 11.70
C LEU A 190 15.68 18.50 10.57
N ALA A 191 16.75 17.78 10.85
CA ALA A 191 17.35 16.81 9.96
C ALA A 191 16.58 15.48 9.99
N PRO A 192 16.73 14.61 8.98
CA PRO A 192 15.95 13.37 8.89
C PRO A 192 16.27 12.36 10.00
N ASP A 193 17.44 12.45 10.63
CA ASP A 193 17.86 11.61 11.77
C ASP A 193 17.03 11.83 13.06
N GLN A 194 16.16 12.85 13.06
CA GLN A 194 15.16 13.03 14.11
C GLN A 194 13.88 12.21 13.89
N PHE A 195 13.76 11.53 12.74
CA PHE A 195 12.58 10.75 12.34
C PHE A 195 12.91 9.32 11.93
N GLY A 196 14.20 9.02 11.75
CA GLY A 196 14.66 7.69 11.36
C GLY A 196 16.18 7.56 11.51
N GLU A 197 16.65 6.36 11.29
CA GLU A 197 18.07 6.03 11.32
C GLU A 197 18.40 4.95 10.28
N PHE A 198 19.64 4.87 9.87
CA PHE A 198 20.11 3.72 9.10
C PHE A 198 20.38 2.54 10.03
N ASP A 199 19.79 1.41 9.71
CA ASP A 199 20.11 0.17 10.41
C ASP A 199 21.56 -0.21 10.15
N GLU A 200 22.31 -0.47 11.22
CA GLU A 200 23.77 -0.68 11.15
C GLU A 200 24.15 -1.96 10.37
N ASP A 201 23.29 -2.99 10.43
CA ASP A 201 23.58 -4.28 9.81
C ASP A 201 23.17 -4.32 8.33
N SER A 202 21.99 -3.79 8.02
CA SER A 202 21.40 -3.88 6.68
C SER A 202 21.59 -2.60 5.83
N GLY A 203 21.89 -1.46 6.46
CA GLY A 203 21.93 -0.16 5.82
C GLY A 203 20.54 0.37 5.40
N ILE A 204 19.46 -0.26 5.84
CA ILE A 204 18.09 0.14 5.53
C ILE A 204 17.71 1.32 6.44
N TRP A 205 17.06 2.34 5.85
CA TRP A 205 16.46 3.44 6.60
C TRP A 205 15.20 2.96 7.32
N LYS A 206 15.15 3.13 8.65
CA LYS A 206 14.05 2.67 9.52
C LYS A 206 13.55 3.81 10.42
N PRO A 207 12.28 3.77 10.89
CA PRO A 207 11.74 4.77 11.79
C PRO A 207 12.34 4.67 13.19
N ILE A 208 12.31 5.79 13.91
CA ILE A 208 12.60 5.88 15.34
C ILE A 208 11.41 6.50 16.07
N ASP A 209 11.37 6.36 17.39
CA ASP A 209 10.36 7.00 18.23
C ASP A 209 10.49 8.52 18.18
N VAL A 210 9.44 9.19 17.72
CA VAL A 210 9.36 10.65 17.60
C VAL A 210 8.57 11.32 18.74
N SER A 211 8.05 10.56 19.69
CA SER A 211 7.20 11.06 20.78
C SER A 211 7.89 12.08 21.69
N GLY A 212 9.23 12.06 21.71
CA GLY A 212 10.06 12.99 22.47
C GLY A 212 10.33 14.35 21.80
N LEU A 213 9.85 14.59 20.59
CA LEU A 213 10.06 15.85 19.88
C LEU A 213 9.28 17.01 20.51
N THR A 214 9.79 18.23 20.35
CA THR A 214 9.03 19.46 20.64
C THR A 214 8.30 19.89 19.38
N PHE A 215 6.99 19.66 19.32
CA PHE A 215 6.21 19.84 18.09
C PHE A 215 5.85 21.30 17.79
N GLY A 216 5.93 22.22 18.80
CA GLY A 216 5.56 23.63 18.62
C GLY A 216 4.04 23.83 18.60
N THR A 217 3.58 25.07 18.33
CA THR A 217 2.16 25.47 18.54
C THR A 217 1.20 24.76 17.59
N ASN A 218 1.49 24.74 16.29
CA ASN A 218 0.64 24.12 15.25
C ASN A 218 1.13 22.74 14.84
N GLY A 219 2.24 22.26 15.41
CA GLY A 219 2.78 20.93 15.15
C GLY A 219 1.86 19.82 15.65
N PHE A 220 2.00 18.65 15.07
CA PHE A 220 1.20 17.46 15.37
C PHE A 220 2.01 16.18 15.13
N TYR A 221 1.53 15.09 15.72
CA TYR A 221 2.00 13.73 15.48
C TYR A 221 0.80 12.78 15.32
N LEU A 222 0.69 12.15 14.16
CA LEU A 222 -0.39 11.23 13.82
C LEU A 222 0.17 9.82 13.61
N PRO A 223 0.20 8.95 14.65
CA PRO A 223 0.62 7.56 14.55
C PRO A 223 -0.47 6.66 13.97
N PHE A 224 -1.73 7.13 13.91
CA PHE A 224 -2.91 6.41 13.44
C PHE A 224 -3.26 5.14 14.24
N GLU A 225 -2.89 5.07 15.51
CA GLU A 225 -3.08 3.88 16.36
C GLU A 225 -4.51 3.75 16.92
N ASN A 226 -5.26 4.83 16.99
CA ASN A 226 -6.63 4.82 17.52
C ASN A 226 -7.66 4.69 16.39
N SER A 227 -8.19 3.48 16.16
CA SER A 227 -9.21 3.23 15.13
C SER A 227 -10.54 3.98 15.36
N GLY A 228 -10.83 4.38 16.58
CA GLY A 228 -12.00 5.20 16.93
C GLY A 228 -11.76 6.71 16.73
N ALA A 229 -10.51 7.12 16.50
CA ALA A 229 -10.14 8.52 16.34
C ALA A 229 -8.92 8.65 15.39
N LEU A 230 -9.08 8.30 14.12
CA LEU A 230 -8.01 8.25 13.12
C LEU A 230 -7.25 9.58 12.92
N GLY A 231 -7.83 10.70 13.29
CA GLY A 231 -7.21 12.02 13.25
C GLY A 231 -6.65 12.51 14.61
N GLN A 232 -6.47 11.60 15.59
CA GLN A 232 -5.94 11.95 16.90
C GLN A 232 -4.49 12.43 16.80
N ASP A 233 -4.20 13.55 17.45
CA ASP A 233 -2.86 14.11 17.57
C ASP A 233 -2.22 13.67 18.89
N ASP A 234 -1.14 12.92 18.81
CA ASP A 234 -0.39 12.39 19.96
C ASP A 234 0.83 13.24 20.32
N SER A 235 0.99 14.44 19.73
CA SER A 235 2.06 15.39 20.08
C SER A 235 1.90 16.03 21.47
N GLY A 236 0.74 15.89 22.09
CA GLY A 236 0.37 16.58 23.32
C GLY A 236 -0.22 17.98 23.11
N ASN A 237 -0.25 18.50 21.90
CA ASN A 237 -0.82 19.83 21.59
C ASN A 237 -2.35 19.82 21.45
N GLY A 238 -2.96 18.65 21.22
CA GLY A 238 -4.38 18.49 20.95
C GLY A 238 -4.81 19.02 19.59
N ASN A 239 -3.91 19.03 18.64
CA ASN A 239 -4.11 19.47 17.25
C ASN A 239 -4.80 18.40 16.41
N ASN A 240 -5.89 17.82 16.92
CA ASN A 240 -6.64 16.75 16.27
C ASN A 240 -7.20 17.17 14.91
N PHE A 241 -7.26 16.21 14.00
CA PHE A 241 -7.83 16.36 12.68
C PHE A 241 -9.25 15.77 12.62
N THR A 242 -10.12 16.43 11.86
CA THR A 242 -11.42 15.89 11.47
C THR A 242 -11.22 14.84 10.40
N VAL A 243 -11.84 13.70 10.59
CA VAL A 243 -11.84 12.57 9.68
C VAL A 243 -12.92 12.79 8.61
N ASN A 244 -12.56 12.67 7.33
CA ASN A 244 -13.47 12.80 6.20
C ASN A 244 -13.42 11.51 5.37
N ASN A 245 -14.55 10.81 5.29
CA ASN A 245 -14.80 9.55 4.57
C ASN A 245 -14.04 8.31 5.07
N LEU A 246 -12.96 8.47 5.82
CA LEU A 246 -12.21 7.39 6.44
C LEU A 246 -13.02 6.71 7.57
N THR A 247 -12.83 5.42 7.72
CA THR A 247 -13.46 4.59 8.75
C THR A 247 -12.41 3.76 9.48
N SER A 248 -12.79 3.01 10.50
CA SER A 248 -11.88 2.11 11.23
C SER A 248 -11.27 1.01 10.35
N ILE A 249 -11.88 0.70 9.19
CA ILE A 249 -11.36 -0.27 8.22
C ILE A 249 -10.12 0.27 7.50
N ASP A 250 -9.97 1.60 7.45
CA ASP A 250 -8.85 2.26 6.79
C ASP A 250 -7.60 2.34 7.67
N GLN A 251 -7.73 2.03 8.97
CA GLN A 251 -6.57 1.73 9.80
C GLN A 251 -5.98 0.38 9.35
N SER A 252 -4.70 0.39 9.00
CA SER A 252 -3.99 -0.74 8.42
C SER A 252 -2.83 -1.17 9.31
N ILE A 253 -2.50 -2.45 9.30
CA ILE A 253 -1.28 -3.00 9.91
C ILE A 253 -0.13 -3.15 8.92
N ASP A 254 -0.33 -2.77 7.65
CA ASP A 254 0.72 -2.59 6.66
C ASP A 254 1.50 -1.31 7.00
N THR A 255 2.74 -1.44 7.46
CA THR A 255 3.54 -0.33 7.97
C THR A 255 4.96 -0.38 7.42
N CYS A 256 5.71 0.70 7.59
CA CYS A 256 7.12 0.75 7.20
C CYS A 256 8.02 -0.21 7.98
N THR A 257 7.54 -0.79 9.09
CA THR A 257 8.25 -1.82 9.88
C THR A 257 7.75 -3.24 9.65
N ASN A 258 6.61 -3.40 8.97
CA ASN A 258 6.10 -4.69 8.51
C ASN A 258 5.25 -4.49 7.25
N ASN A 259 5.89 -4.50 6.10
CA ASN A 259 5.25 -4.28 4.81
C ASN A 259 4.50 -5.53 4.35
N PHE A 260 3.21 -5.39 4.05
CA PHE A 260 2.37 -6.47 3.54
C PHE A 260 2.31 -6.48 2.01
N CYS A 261 2.09 -7.66 1.46
CA CYS A 261 1.83 -7.85 0.04
C CYS A 261 0.58 -7.09 -0.39
N THR A 262 0.58 -6.58 -1.62
CA THR A 262 -0.57 -5.96 -2.30
C THR A 262 -0.62 -6.42 -3.74
N LEU A 263 -1.63 -6.07 -4.50
CA LEU A 263 -1.66 -6.26 -5.94
C LEU A 263 -0.68 -5.30 -6.62
N ASN A 264 -0.05 -5.75 -7.71
CA ASN A 264 0.95 -4.96 -8.41
C ASN A 264 0.36 -4.32 -9.69
N PRO A 265 0.08 -3.01 -9.70
CA PRO A 265 -0.50 -2.34 -10.87
C PRO A 265 0.42 -2.36 -12.10
N LEU A 266 1.72 -2.63 -11.92
CA LEU A 266 2.71 -2.66 -13.00
C LEU A 266 2.93 -4.05 -13.59
N ASP A 267 2.39 -5.11 -12.98
CA ASP A 267 2.59 -6.50 -13.38
C ASP A 267 1.25 -7.18 -13.68
N ASN A 268 0.73 -6.87 -14.85
CA ASN A 268 -0.59 -7.27 -15.31
C ASN A 268 -0.59 -7.74 -16.77
N SER A 269 -1.70 -8.33 -17.19
CA SER A 269 -1.91 -8.75 -18.57
C SER A 269 -1.93 -7.55 -19.50
N GLN A 270 -1.18 -7.64 -20.61
CA GLN A 270 -1.06 -6.55 -21.57
C GLN A 270 -2.38 -6.29 -22.31
N GLY A 271 -2.62 -5.01 -22.64
CA GLY A 271 -3.72 -4.60 -23.50
C GLY A 271 -5.03 -4.29 -22.79
N VAL A 272 -5.07 -4.42 -21.45
CA VAL A 272 -6.23 -4.05 -20.63
C VAL A 272 -5.86 -3.09 -19.52
N SER A 273 -6.84 -2.32 -19.05
CA SER A 273 -6.70 -1.46 -17.88
C SER A 273 -7.27 -2.20 -16.67
N PHE A 274 -6.61 -2.04 -15.53
CA PHE A 274 -7.05 -2.54 -14.24
C PHE A 274 -7.41 -1.37 -13.34
N ALA A 275 -8.61 -1.39 -12.78
CA ALA A 275 -9.03 -0.43 -11.75
C ALA A 275 -8.77 -1.05 -10.38
N LEU A 276 -7.71 -0.59 -9.73
CA LEU A 276 -7.37 -0.98 -8.36
C LEU A 276 -7.78 0.15 -7.40
N ALA A 277 -8.18 -0.25 -6.21
CA ALA A 277 -8.57 0.65 -5.14
C ALA A 277 -8.10 0.12 -3.79
N GLN A 278 -8.42 0.85 -2.73
CA GLN A 278 -8.18 0.42 -1.35
C GLN A 278 -6.72 0.02 -1.11
N GLY A 279 -5.79 0.87 -1.55
CA GLY A 279 -4.37 0.59 -1.35
C GLY A 279 -3.84 -0.58 -2.19
N ASN A 280 -4.38 -0.81 -3.38
CA ASN A 280 -4.12 -1.97 -4.24
C ASN A 280 -4.51 -3.31 -3.60
N LEU A 281 -5.57 -3.32 -2.79
CA LEU A 281 -6.15 -4.54 -2.20
C LEU A 281 -7.51 -4.88 -2.80
N GLU A 282 -8.05 -4.06 -3.67
CA GLU A 282 -9.34 -4.27 -4.32
C GLU A 282 -9.20 -4.13 -5.84
N LEU A 283 -9.71 -5.13 -6.54
CA LEU A 283 -9.84 -5.14 -7.98
C LEU A 283 -11.29 -4.82 -8.34
N ASN A 284 -11.54 -3.62 -8.87
CA ASN A 284 -12.89 -3.15 -9.20
C ASN A 284 -13.29 -3.45 -10.63
N ASP A 285 -12.34 -3.40 -11.55
CA ASP A 285 -12.62 -3.68 -12.96
C ASP A 285 -11.35 -4.17 -13.67
N ILE A 286 -11.56 -5.05 -14.64
CA ILE A 286 -10.62 -5.40 -15.68
C ILE A 286 -11.29 -5.05 -17.00
N GLY A 287 -10.77 -4.05 -17.70
CA GLY A 287 -11.36 -3.48 -18.91
C GLY A 287 -11.89 -4.50 -19.91
N SER A 288 -12.76 -4.06 -20.80
CA SER A 288 -13.52 -4.89 -21.75
C SER A 288 -12.65 -5.81 -22.61
N GLY A 289 -13.06 -7.06 -22.72
CA GLY A 289 -12.47 -8.12 -23.54
C GLY A 289 -13.09 -9.45 -23.14
N ASP A 290 -13.16 -10.39 -24.06
CA ASP A 290 -13.69 -11.75 -23.79
C ASP A 290 -12.62 -12.68 -23.24
N ASP A 291 -11.36 -12.22 -23.16
CA ASP A 291 -10.21 -13.00 -22.75
C ASP A 291 -9.99 -12.96 -21.23
N ASP A 292 -9.36 -13.98 -20.71
CA ASP A 292 -9.01 -14.08 -19.30
C ASP A 292 -7.77 -13.25 -19.00
N HIS A 293 -7.95 -12.20 -18.21
CA HIS A 293 -6.91 -11.25 -17.83
C HIS A 293 -6.74 -11.20 -16.32
N GLY A 294 -5.54 -10.89 -15.85
CA GLY A 294 -5.28 -10.72 -14.44
C GLY A 294 -3.95 -10.05 -14.13
N LEU A 295 -3.65 -9.97 -12.85
CA LEU A 295 -2.44 -9.36 -12.33
C LEU A 295 -1.88 -10.18 -11.17
N ARG A 296 -0.57 -10.05 -10.96
CA ARG A 296 0.13 -10.63 -9.82
C ARG A 296 0.16 -9.68 -8.63
N ALA A 297 0.39 -10.28 -7.47
CA ALA A 297 0.73 -9.52 -6.27
C ALA A 297 2.20 -9.06 -6.26
N THR A 298 2.57 -8.28 -5.25
CA THR A 298 3.90 -7.67 -5.14
C THR A 298 4.97 -8.61 -4.60
N PHE A 299 4.59 -9.69 -3.89
CA PHE A 299 5.52 -10.65 -3.31
C PHE A 299 5.45 -11.99 -4.01
N GLY A 300 6.62 -12.58 -4.27
CA GLY A 300 6.79 -13.95 -4.71
C GLY A 300 7.55 -14.76 -3.66
N VAL A 301 7.20 -16.03 -3.50
CA VAL A 301 7.79 -16.95 -2.52
C VAL A 301 8.34 -18.20 -3.20
N SER A 302 9.48 -18.72 -2.74
CA SER A 302 10.11 -19.94 -3.25
C SER A 302 10.33 -21.01 -2.18
N SER A 303 10.00 -20.72 -0.93
CA SER A 303 10.07 -21.60 0.25
C SER A 303 8.98 -21.22 1.25
N GLY A 304 8.80 -22.01 2.31
CA GLY A 304 7.87 -21.73 3.40
C GLY A 304 6.41 -22.05 3.09
N LYS A 305 5.54 -21.72 4.04
CA LYS A 305 4.10 -21.95 3.96
C LYS A 305 3.33 -20.65 4.16
N TRP A 306 2.46 -20.33 3.22
CA TRP A 306 1.84 -19.01 3.11
C TRP A 306 0.33 -19.10 3.04
N TYR A 307 -0.36 -18.11 3.60
CA TYR A 307 -1.81 -17.99 3.59
C TYR A 307 -2.26 -16.60 3.19
N TYR A 308 -3.31 -16.55 2.36
CA TYR A 308 -4.04 -15.32 2.07
C TYR A 308 -5.51 -15.61 1.76
N GLU A 309 -6.34 -14.58 1.77
CA GLU A 309 -7.77 -14.66 1.49
C GLU A 309 -8.15 -13.75 0.33
N GLN A 310 -9.17 -14.16 -0.45
CA GLN A 310 -9.79 -13.34 -1.48
C GLN A 310 -11.30 -13.33 -1.27
N LYS A 311 -11.87 -12.16 -0.96
CA LYS A 311 -13.32 -11.97 -0.85
C LYS A 311 -13.87 -11.64 -2.22
N GLN A 312 -14.83 -12.43 -2.66
CA GLN A 312 -15.51 -12.26 -3.94
C GLN A 312 -16.64 -11.22 -3.81
N HIS A 313 -16.68 -10.24 -4.70
CA HIS A 313 -17.84 -9.34 -4.81
C HIS A 313 -18.85 -9.86 -5.82
N GLU A 314 -18.42 -10.77 -6.69
CA GLU A 314 -19.25 -11.46 -7.67
C GLU A 314 -18.99 -12.98 -7.66
N ALA A 315 -19.89 -13.74 -8.32
CA ALA A 315 -19.76 -15.19 -8.42
C ALA A 315 -18.70 -15.65 -9.45
N ALA A 316 -18.12 -14.73 -10.20
CA ALA A 316 -17.10 -14.99 -11.22
C ALA A 316 -15.72 -14.54 -10.76
N GLY A 317 -14.67 -15.03 -11.38
CA GLY A 317 -13.29 -14.60 -11.13
C GLY A 317 -12.32 -15.78 -11.07
N THR A 318 -11.03 -15.44 -10.95
CA THR A 318 -9.94 -16.39 -10.85
C THR A 318 -9.03 -16.01 -9.69
N VAL A 319 -8.60 -17.01 -8.93
CA VAL A 319 -7.63 -16.91 -7.84
C VAL A 319 -6.58 -18.00 -8.00
N GLY A 320 -5.34 -17.74 -7.60
CA GLY A 320 -4.32 -18.77 -7.63
C GLY A 320 -2.89 -18.23 -7.62
N LEU A 321 -2.01 -18.95 -8.30
CA LEU A 321 -0.58 -18.68 -8.35
C LEU A 321 -0.07 -18.66 -9.79
N VAL A 322 0.89 -17.77 -10.05
CA VAL A 322 1.60 -17.69 -11.33
C VAL A 322 3.11 -17.52 -11.05
N GLY A 323 3.94 -18.18 -11.83
CA GLY A 323 5.40 -18.03 -11.72
C GLY A 323 5.87 -16.61 -12.03
N SER A 324 6.93 -16.18 -11.37
CA SER A 324 7.51 -14.84 -11.58
C SER A 324 8.09 -14.65 -12.99
N ASP A 325 8.49 -15.72 -13.65
CA ASP A 325 9.05 -15.76 -15.00
C ASP A 325 7.98 -15.83 -16.11
N VAL A 326 6.71 -16.00 -15.71
CA VAL A 326 5.60 -16.10 -16.64
C VAL A 326 5.22 -14.72 -17.15
N ARG A 327 5.16 -14.54 -18.47
CA ARG A 327 4.57 -13.34 -19.06
C ARG A 327 3.05 -13.41 -18.94
N LEU A 328 2.44 -12.43 -18.28
CA LEU A 328 0.99 -12.33 -18.22
C LEU A 328 0.44 -11.93 -19.60
N VAL A 329 -0.40 -12.77 -20.14
CA VAL A 329 -1.08 -12.60 -21.43
C VAL A 329 -2.57 -12.80 -21.24
N SER A 330 -3.38 -12.40 -22.21
CA SER A 330 -4.74 -12.87 -22.31
C SER A 330 -4.75 -14.39 -22.41
N ASP A 331 -5.76 -15.04 -21.86
CA ASP A 331 -5.93 -16.48 -21.95
C ASP A 331 -4.79 -17.29 -21.29
N LEU A 332 -4.32 -16.80 -20.12
CA LEU A 332 -3.23 -17.43 -19.37
C LEU A 332 -3.51 -18.90 -19.04
N GLU A 333 -4.74 -19.24 -18.77
CA GLU A 333 -5.19 -20.59 -18.40
C GLU A 333 -4.93 -21.64 -19.48
N ASN A 334 -4.84 -21.26 -20.73
CA ASN A 334 -4.52 -22.14 -21.85
C ASN A 334 -3.02 -22.24 -22.19
N GLN A 335 -2.14 -21.55 -21.44
CA GLN A 335 -0.69 -21.57 -21.66
C GLN A 335 -0.07 -22.85 -21.09
N THR A 336 0.44 -23.72 -21.93
CA THR A 336 0.99 -25.04 -21.52
C THR A 336 2.44 -25.02 -21.07
N THR A 337 3.15 -23.91 -21.28
CA THR A 337 4.61 -23.81 -21.03
C THR A 337 4.94 -22.96 -19.79
N SER A 338 3.94 -22.47 -19.08
CA SER A 338 4.11 -21.50 -17.99
C SER A 338 3.61 -22.09 -16.68
N PHE A 339 4.38 -21.92 -15.60
CA PHE A 339 3.90 -22.30 -14.28
C PHE A 339 2.72 -21.44 -13.85
N HIS A 340 1.53 -22.02 -13.76
CA HIS A 340 0.37 -21.42 -13.13
C HIS A 340 -0.55 -22.50 -12.55
N ARG A 341 -1.23 -22.16 -11.45
CA ARG A 341 -2.22 -22.99 -10.77
C ARG A 341 -3.38 -22.10 -10.41
N LEU A 342 -4.45 -22.20 -11.16
CA LEU A 342 -5.58 -21.30 -11.08
C LEU A 342 -6.85 -22.05 -10.72
N VAL A 343 -7.69 -21.40 -9.93
CA VAL A 343 -9.04 -21.82 -9.61
C VAL A 343 -9.99 -20.73 -10.03
N GLY A 344 -11.01 -21.04 -10.81
CA GLY A 344 -11.95 -20.06 -11.31
C GLY A 344 -13.39 -20.48 -11.24
N SER A 345 -14.29 -19.52 -11.19
CA SER A 345 -15.72 -19.69 -11.34
C SER A 345 -16.22 -18.87 -12.52
N ASN A 346 -17.14 -19.43 -13.30
CA ASN A 346 -17.68 -18.80 -14.50
C ASN A 346 -18.96 -17.96 -14.25
N GLY A 347 -19.22 -17.60 -13.00
CA GLY A 347 -20.35 -16.74 -12.65
C GLY A 347 -21.72 -17.43 -12.54
N SER A 348 -21.82 -18.71 -12.92
CA SER A 348 -23.09 -19.43 -12.78
C SER A 348 -23.28 -20.12 -11.42
N GLY A 349 -22.31 -19.99 -10.52
CA GLY A 349 -22.32 -20.62 -9.17
C GLY A 349 -22.31 -22.15 -9.22
N SER A 350 -22.19 -22.76 -10.38
CA SER A 350 -22.44 -24.18 -10.60
C SER A 350 -21.20 -25.05 -10.61
N SER A 351 -20.01 -24.50 -10.82
CA SER A 351 -18.78 -25.30 -10.79
C SER A 351 -17.52 -24.48 -10.63
N ILE A 352 -16.58 -25.01 -9.87
CA ILE A 352 -15.20 -24.55 -9.84
C ILE A 352 -14.42 -25.32 -10.91
N VAL A 353 -13.56 -24.61 -11.61
CA VAL A 353 -12.66 -25.15 -12.61
C VAL A 353 -11.21 -24.88 -12.20
N TYR A 354 -10.36 -25.84 -12.51
CA TYR A 354 -8.94 -25.80 -12.17
C TYR A 354 -8.10 -25.86 -13.42
N TRP A 355 -7.00 -25.10 -13.45
CA TRP A 355 -6.00 -25.14 -14.52
C TRP A 355 -4.62 -25.40 -13.94
N SER A 356 -3.90 -26.27 -14.60
CA SER A 356 -2.51 -26.58 -14.33
C SER A 356 -1.75 -26.57 -15.65
N ASN A 357 -0.90 -25.55 -15.87
CA ASN A 357 -0.09 -25.42 -17.08
C ASN A 357 -0.92 -25.64 -18.36
N GLY A 358 -2.02 -24.94 -18.54
CA GLY A 358 -2.89 -25.05 -19.71
C GLY A 358 -3.78 -26.30 -19.75
N THR A 359 -3.73 -27.16 -18.75
CA THR A 359 -4.61 -28.32 -18.68
C THR A 359 -5.84 -27.98 -17.85
N PHE A 360 -6.99 -28.03 -18.49
CA PHE A 360 -8.28 -27.84 -17.84
C PHE A 360 -8.71 -29.10 -17.10
N VAL A 361 -8.98 -28.95 -15.81
CA VAL A 361 -9.55 -29.99 -14.97
C VAL A 361 -10.93 -29.53 -14.50
N ASN A 362 -11.99 -30.09 -15.07
CA ASN A 362 -13.35 -29.78 -14.65
C ASN A 362 -13.71 -30.60 -13.42
N SER A 363 -14.09 -29.95 -12.34
CA SER A 363 -14.66 -30.58 -11.16
C SER A 363 -16.16 -30.26 -11.08
N SER A 364 -16.98 -31.12 -11.70
CA SER A 364 -18.44 -30.99 -11.68
C SER A 364 -19.08 -31.17 -10.30
N SER A 365 -18.30 -31.56 -9.30
CA SER A 365 -18.78 -31.86 -7.92
C SER A 365 -18.49 -30.76 -6.89
N LEU A 366 -17.71 -29.73 -7.24
CA LEU A 366 -17.52 -28.58 -6.38
C LEU A 366 -18.52 -27.48 -6.73
N GLN A 367 -19.22 -26.99 -5.72
CA GLN A 367 -20.06 -25.81 -5.84
C GLN A 367 -19.17 -24.61 -6.10
N GLY A 368 -19.54 -23.77 -7.08
CA GLY A 368 -18.90 -22.46 -7.29
C GLY A 368 -19.10 -21.55 -6.09
N TRP A 369 -18.31 -20.52 -6.01
CA TRP A 369 -18.51 -19.48 -5.03
C TRP A 369 -19.59 -18.47 -5.43
N ALA A 370 -20.15 -17.79 -4.45
CA ALA A 370 -21.09 -16.71 -4.60
C ALA A 370 -20.45 -15.35 -4.25
N ALA A 371 -21.15 -14.26 -4.58
CA ALA A 371 -20.81 -12.94 -4.07
C ALA A 371 -20.84 -12.96 -2.53
N GLY A 372 -19.81 -12.41 -1.93
CA GLY A 372 -19.59 -12.39 -0.48
C GLY A 372 -18.75 -13.54 0.06
N ASP A 373 -18.57 -14.64 -0.69
CA ASP A 373 -17.71 -15.74 -0.27
C ASP A 373 -16.24 -15.32 -0.18
N ILE A 374 -15.52 -15.91 0.76
CA ILE A 374 -14.09 -15.72 0.96
C ILE A 374 -13.37 -17.02 0.61
N ILE A 375 -12.46 -16.91 -0.35
CA ILE A 375 -11.59 -17.99 -0.80
C ILE A 375 -10.29 -17.91 -0.03
N GLY A 376 -10.00 -18.89 0.82
CA GLY A 376 -8.70 -19.02 1.46
C GLY A 376 -7.73 -19.81 0.59
N VAL A 377 -6.48 -19.36 0.50
CA VAL A 377 -5.40 -20.00 -0.25
C VAL A 377 -4.27 -20.35 0.70
N ALA A 378 -3.96 -21.64 0.83
CA ALA A 378 -2.84 -22.12 1.63
C ALA A 378 -1.81 -22.77 0.70
N LEU A 379 -0.62 -22.16 0.63
CA LEU A 379 0.50 -22.55 -0.23
C LEU A 379 1.62 -23.15 0.60
N ASP A 380 1.98 -24.41 0.34
CA ASP A 380 3.13 -25.11 0.93
C ASP A 380 4.22 -25.25 -0.15
N MET A 381 5.15 -24.30 -0.19
CA MET A 381 6.26 -24.32 -1.14
C MET A 381 7.27 -25.41 -0.80
N ASP A 382 7.40 -25.80 0.46
CA ASP A 382 8.38 -26.81 0.89
C ASP A 382 8.02 -28.21 0.40
N ASN A 383 6.71 -28.49 0.26
CA ASN A 383 6.19 -29.78 -0.21
C ASN A 383 5.48 -29.70 -1.58
N GLY A 384 5.53 -28.54 -2.23
CA GLY A 384 4.95 -28.32 -3.55
C GLY A 384 3.42 -28.48 -3.60
N LYS A 385 2.69 -28.02 -2.58
CA LYS A 385 1.24 -28.22 -2.43
C LYS A 385 0.47 -26.90 -2.36
N LEU A 386 -0.74 -26.91 -2.93
CA LEU A 386 -1.65 -25.78 -2.89
C LEU A 386 -3.06 -26.24 -2.51
N PHE A 387 -3.68 -25.51 -1.59
CA PHE A 387 -5.00 -25.81 -1.04
C PHE A 387 -5.91 -24.59 -1.16
N PHE A 388 -7.21 -24.84 -1.41
CA PHE A 388 -8.23 -23.81 -1.42
C PHE A 388 -9.33 -24.10 -0.42
N SER A 389 -9.84 -23.06 0.22
CA SER A 389 -11.05 -23.12 1.03
C SER A 389 -12.12 -22.17 0.50
N ILE A 390 -13.38 -22.45 0.78
CA ILE A 390 -14.48 -21.51 0.64
C ILE A 390 -15.05 -21.33 2.03
N ASN A 391 -15.10 -20.09 2.50
CA ASN A 391 -15.58 -19.73 3.83
C ASN A 391 -14.92 -20.57 4.94
N GLY A 392 -13.60 -20.71 4.88
CA GLY A 392 -12.80 -21.42 5.86
C GLY A 392 -12.82 -22.95 5.76
N VAL A 393 -13.60 -23.53 4.82
CA VAL A 393 -13.70 -24.98 4.66
C VAL A 393 -12.81 -25.43 3.49
N PHE A 394 -11.67 -26.06 3.81
CA PHE A 394 -10.76 -26.61 2.80
C PHE A 394 -11.36 -27.84 2.12
N LYS A 395 -11.32 -27.82 0.78
CA LYS A 395 -11.87 -28.87 -0.07
C LYS A 395 -10.88 -29.24 -1.19
N GLY A 396 -10.57 -30.53 -1.28
CA GLY A 396 -9.82 -31.08 -2.41
C GLY A 396 -10.75 -31.33 -3.60
N PHE A 397 -10.18 -31.89 -4.67
CA PHE A 397 -10.96 -32.32 -5.82
C PHE A 397 -12.09 -33.27 -5.39
N ASN A 398 -13.20 -33.21 -6.12
CA ASN A 398 -14.41 -34.01 -5.85
C ASN A 398 -15.03 -33.78 -4.47
N ASN A 399 -14.90 -32.56 -3.92
CA ASN A 399 -15.48 -32.16 -2.63
C ASN A 399 -14.99 -33.01 -1.42
N SER A 400 -13.83 -33.68 -1.59
CA SER A 400 -13.19 -34.40 -0.49
C SER A 400 -12.72 -33.43 0.60
N SER A 401 -12.67 -33.89 1.86
CA SER A 401 -12.05 -33.11 2.92
C SER A 401 -10.56 -32.91 2.63
N SER A 402 -10.07 -31.69 2.77
CA SER A 402 -8.68 -31.31 2.53
C SER A 402 -8.08 -30.75 3.82
N ASP A 403 -6.80 -31.02 4.08
CA ASP A 403 -6.12 -30.60 5.31
C ASP A 403 -4.73 -30.06 4.96
N PRO A 404 -4.56 -28.72 4.94
CA PRO A 404 -3.26 -28.09 4.71
C PRO A 404 -2.22 -28.45 5.75
N VAL A 405 -2.63 -28.61 7.04
CA VAL A 405 -1.70 -28.88 8.15
C VAL A 405 -1.02 -30.22 7.97
N ASN A 406 -1.80 -31.26 7.63
CA ASN A 406 -1.28 -32.60 7.39
C ASN A 406 -0.90 -32.85 5.91
N GLY A 407 -1.10 -31.87 5.04
CA GLY A 407 -0.74 -31.95 3.63
C GLY A 407 -1.58 -32.95 2.83
N THR A 408 -2.83 -33.28 3.26
CA THR A 408 -3.67 -34.29 2.62
C THR A 408 -4.72 -33.68 1.70
N ASN A 409 -4.96 -34.34 0.55
CA ASN A 409 -5.94 -33.96 -0.46
C ASN A 409 -5.75 -32.51 -0.97
N ALA A 410 -4.49 -32.10 -1.22
CA ALA A 410 -4.19 -30.84 -1.87
C ALA A 410 -4.87 -30.74 -3.24
N ASN A 411 -5.26 -29.53 -3.64
CA ASN A 411 -5.81 -29.25 -4.96
C ASN A 411 -4.72 -29.36 -6.07
N PHE A 412 -3.49 -29.01 -5.73
CA PHE A 412 -2.33 -29.22 -6.59
C PHE A 412 -1.17 -29.77 -5.75
N THR A 413 -0.38 -30.67 -6.33
CA THR A 413 0.76 -31.34 -5.67
C THR A 413 2.04 -31.22 -6.50
N ASP A 414 2.07 -30.32 -7.45
CA ASP A 414 3.12 -30.12 -8.44
C ASP A 414 3.55 -28.65 -8.53
N ILE A 415 3.46 -27.92 -7.41
CA ILE A 415 4.06 -26.59 -7.29
C ILE A 415 5.59 -26.75 -7.34
N PRO A 416 6.31 -25.99 -8.19
CA PRO A 416 7.77 -26.09 -8.27
C PRO A 416 8.45 -25.82 -6.92
N THR A 417 9.40 -26.68 -6.57
CA THR A 417 10.24 -26.56 -5.37
C THR A 417 11.73 -26.38 -5.71
N ASP A 418 12.01 -25.93 -6.94
CA ASP A 418 13.33 -25.78 -7.54
C ASP A 418 13.89 -24.34 -7.41
N GLY A 419 13.26 -23.50 -6.59
CA GLY A 419 13.58 -22.09 -6.43
C GLY A 419 12.77 -21.17 -7.37
N THR A 420 11.82 -21.68 -8.13
CA THR A 420 10.86 -20.87 -8.88
C THR A 420 9.96 -20.09 -7.92
N PHE A 421 9.86 -18.79 -8.12
CA PHE A 421 8.99 -17.96 -7.30
C PHE A 421 7.53 -18.09 -7.73
N ALA A 422 6.67 -18.48 -6.80
CA ALA A 422 5.22 -18.47 -6.95
C ALA A 422 4.67 -17.13 -6.43
N MET A 423 3.85 -16.47 -7.24
CA MET A 423 3.23 -15.18 -6.93
C MET A 423 1.71 -15.32 -6.88
N PRO A 424 1.03 -14.79 -5.86
CA PRO A 424 -0.42 -14.72 -5.87
C PRO A 424 -0.95 -14.01 -7.11
N TYR A 425 -2.05 -14.50 -7.64
CA TYR A 425 -2.69 -14.02 -8.85
C TYR A 425 -4.19 -13.87 -8.66
N ILE A 426 -4.72 -12.78 -9.19
CA ILE A 426 -6.15 -12.50 -9.30
C ILE A 426 -6.49 -12.16 -10.75
N GLY A 427 -7.64 -12.64 -11.22
CA GLY A 427 -8.05 -12.37 -12.60
C GLY A 427 -9.55 -12.50 -12.83
N LYS A 428 -9.95 -12.10 -14.03
CA LYS A 428 -11.30 -12.40 -14.57
C LYS A 428 -11.30 -13.67 -15.39
N ARG A 429 -12.50 -14.15 -15.67
CA ARG A 429 -12.74 -15.25 -16.55
C ARG A 429 -13.88 -14.93 -17.52
N GLY A 430 -13.60 -14.99 -18.82
CA GLY A 430 -14.56 -14.67 -19.86
C GLY A 430 -15.06 -13.22 -19.80
N THR A 431 -16.33 -13.01 -20.09
CA THR A 431 -16.96 -11.69 -20.13
C THR A 431 -17.26 -11.07 -18.77
N ALA A 432 -17.06 -11.79 -17.68
CA ALA A 432 -17.30 -11.29 -16.33
C ALA A 432 -16.27 -10.18 -15.98
N SER A 433 -16.73 -9.15 -15.28
CA SER A 433 -15.88 -8.13 -14.66
C SER A 433 -15.72 -8.51 -13.18
N PRO A 434 -14.71 -9.29 -12.78
CA PRO A 434 -14.59 -9.72 -11.40
C PRO A 434 -14.27 -8.52 -10.54
N GLN A 435 -15.05 -8.38 -9.48
CA GLN A 435 -14.71 -7.51 -8.36
C GLN A 435 -14.33 -8.41 -7.20
N ALA A 436 -13.20 -8.16 -6.60
CA ALA A 436 -12.74 -8.91 -5.44
C ALA A 436 -11.77 -8.08 -4.60
N SER A 437 -11.83 -8.29 -3.29
CA SER A 437 -10.83 -7.76 -2.36
C SER A 437 -9.89 -8.87 -1.94
N ILE A 438 -8.59 -8.58 -1.84
CA ILE A 438 -7.58 -9.53 -1.41
C ILE A 438 -7.04 -9.13 -0.04
N ASN A 439 -6.81 -10.13 0.80
CA ASN A 439 -6.29 -9.97 2.15
C ASN A 439 -5.02 -10.83 2.31
N PHE A 440 -3.88 -10.18 2.27
CA PHE A 440 -2.58 -10.81 2.55
C PHE A 440 -2.20 -10.76 4.03
N GLY A 441 -3.11 -10.31 4.88
CA GLY A 441 -2.96 -10.09 6.31
C GLY A 441 -3.35 -8.67 6.74
N SER A 442 -3.43 -7.70 5.81
CA SER A 442 -3.90 -6.34 6.07
C SER A 442 -5.12 -6.06 5.16
N PRO A 443 -6.34 -6.38 5.60
CA PRO A 443 -7.53 -6.38 4.76
C PRO A 443 -8.03 -4.97 4.41
N SER A 444 -8.74 -4.86 3.27
CA SER A 444 -9.49 -3.66 2.86
C SER A 444 -10.98 -3.75 3.19
N PHE A 445 -11.42 -4.83 3.81
CA PHE A 445 -12.81 -5.08 4.18
C PHE A 445 -12.93 -5.47 5.65
N ALA A 446 -14.12 -5.32 6.20
CA ALA A 446 -14.39 -5.64 7.60
C ALA A 446 -14.16 -7.14 7.88
N ILE A 447 -13.38 -7.42 8.90
CA ILE A 447 -13.13 -8.75 9.46
C ILE A 447 -13.96 -8.91 10.72
N SER A 448 -14.65 -10.03 10.86
CA SER A 448 -15.51 -10.31 12.02
C SER A 448 -14.82 -11.12 13.11
N SER A 449 -13.86 -11.97 12.75
CA SER A 449 -13.21 -12.92 13.66
C SER A 449 -11.82 -12.51 14.11
N GLY A 450 -11.02 -11.84 13.25
CA GLY A 450 -9.72 -11.29 13.61
C GLY A 450 -8.63 -12.32 13.86
N ASN A 451 -8.50 -13.32 12.98
CA ASN A 451 -7.46 -14.35 13.11
C ASN A 451 -6.10 -13.82 12.62
N SER A 452 -5.04 -14.12 13.37
CA SER A 452 -3.66 -13.92 12.96
C SER A 452 -2.96 -15.26 12.66
N ASP A 453 -1.80 -15.19 12.04
CA ASP A 453 -0.92 -16.35 11.89
C ASP A 453 -0.19 -16.71 13.20
N GLY A 454 0.65 -17.76 13.14
CA GLY A 454 1.39 -18.24 14.32
C GLY A 454 2.38 -17.25 14.93
N ASN A 455 2.78 -16.22 14.20
CA ASN A 455 3.66 -15.12 14.67
C ASN A 455 2.87 -13.91 15.17
N GLY A 456 1.52 -13.96 15.13
CA GLY A 456 0.66 -12.86 15.51
C GLY A 456 0.49 -11.79 14.43
N TYR A 457 0.93 -12.04 13.18
CA TYR A 457 0.75 -11.13 12.07
C TYR A 457 -0.51 -11.49 11.27
N GLY A 458 -1.10 -10.47 10.68
CA GLY A 458 -2.30 -10.62 9.87
C GLY A 458 -3.60 -10.41 10.64
N ASN A 459 -4.65 -10.15 9.86
CA ASN A 459 -6.04 -10.02 10.33
C ASN A 459 -6.94 -10.70 9.29
N PHE A 460 -7.22 -11.99 9.49
CA PHE A 460 -7.97 -12.83 8.57
C PHE A 460 -9.37 -13.14 9.07
N GLU A 461 -10.32 -13.37 8.15
CA GLU A 461 -11.67 -13.78 8.50
C GLU A 461 -11.68 -15.22 9.01
N TYR A 462 -10.88 -16.11 8.43
CA TYR A 462 -10.81 -17.50 8.82
C TYR A 462 -9.47 -17.86 9.47
N ALA A 463 -9.48 -18.91 10.28
CA ALA A 463 -8.27 -19.37 10.96
C ALA A 463 -7.18 -19.75 9.97
N VAL A 464 -6.01 -19.16 10.12
CA VAL A 464 -4.81 -19.51 9.36
C VAL A 464 -4.41 -20.94 9.74
N PRO A 465 -4.19 -21.85 8.77
CA PRO A 465 -3.71 -23.19 9.09
C PRO A 465 -2.39 -23.15 9.87
N SER A 466 -2.21 -24.04 10.83
CA SER A 466 -0.99 -24.07 11.65
C SER A 466 0.26 -24.19 10.77
N SER A 467 1.29 -23.41 11.08
CA SER A 467 2.55 -23.29 10.33
C SER A 467 2.42 -22.62 8.95
N TYR A 468 1.29 -21.98 8.67
CA TYR A 468 1.16 -21.05 7.53
C TYR A 468 1.22 -19.62 8.03
N TYR A 469 1.76 -18.73 7.19
CA TYR A 469 2.08 -17.37 7.57
C TYR A 469 1.50 -16.35 6.57
N SER A 470 1.22 -15.15 7.05
CA SER A 470 0.82 -14.02 6.21
C SER A 470 1.97 -13.55 5.32
N LEU A 471 1.65 -13.05 4.12
CA LEU A 471 2.63 -12.51 3.18
C LEU A 471 3.05 -11.10 3.60
N CYS A 472 3.95 -11.00 4.58
CA CYS A 472 4.54 -9.75 5.05
C CYS A 472 6.07 -9.89 5.22
N THR A 473 6.77 -8.76 5.26
CA THR A 473 8.24 -8.74 5.27
C THR A 473 8.86 -9.40 6.50
N LYS A 474 8.21 -9.33 7.66
CA LYS A 474 8.70 -10.01 8.87
C LYS A 474 8.67 -11.54 8.72
N ASN A 475 7.59 -12.09 8.17
CA ASN A 475 7.51 -13.53 7.91
C ASN A 475 8.44 -13.96 6.77
N LEU A 476 8.57 -13.13 5.71
CA LEU A 476 9.48 -13.42 4.61
C LEU A 476 10.93 -13.47 5.05
N ALA A 477 11.34 -12.65 6.02
CA ALA A 477 12.68 -12.66 6.57
C ALA A 477 12.98 -13.94 7.36
N GLU A 478 11.97 -14.62 7.89
CA GLU A 478 12.12 -15.82 8.73
C GLU A 478 11.90 -17.12 7.95
N TYR A 479 10.97 -17.15 7.00
CA TYR A 479 10.50 -18.36 6.30
C TYR A 479 10.62 -18.32 4.77
N GLY A 480 10.96 -17.16 4.19
CA GLY A 480 11.00 -16.91 2.72
C GLY A 480 12.26 -17.37 2.00
#